data_c16955e96e6f44bc904145daaf0089b3
#
_entry.id   c16955e96e6f44bc904145daaf0089b3
#
_cell.length_a   1.000
_cell.length_b   1.000
_cell.length_c   1.000
_cell.angle_alpha   90.00
_cell.angle_beta   90.00
_cell.angle_gamma   90.00
#
_symmetry.space_group_name_H-M   'P 1'
#
loop_
_entity.id
_entity.type
_entity.pdbx_description
1 polymer ?
#
loop_
_entity_poly.entity_id
_entity_poly.type
_entity_poly.pdbx_seq_one_letter_code
_entity_poly.pdbx_strand_id
1 'polypeptide(L)'
;YTGKPPDEPAMLGVALNEVFVPLLQKQFTEIVDFYLPPEGCSYRLAIVSIKKQYPGHAKRVMFGIWSFLRQFMYTKFIIVVDDDVNIRDWKEVIWALTTRVDGSRDTTLVDNTPIDYLDFASPVAGLGSKMGLDATNKWSGETSREWGTPIVMDAAVKTRVDSMWEALGLSP
;
A
#
# COMPACT_ATOMS: atom_id res chain seq x y z
N TYR A 1 15.64 -17.90 -7.04
CA TYR A 1 16.33 -17.61 -5.78
C TYR A 1 15.76 -16.34 -5.17
N THR A 2 15.03 -16.49 -4.07
CA THR A 2 14.58 -15.34 -3.27
C THR A 2 15.09 -15.57 -1.85
N GLY A 3 15.98 -14.69 -1.39
CA GLY A 3 16.32 -14.62 0.02
C GLY A 3 15.08 -14.27 0.87
N LYS A 4 15.09 -14.66 2.15
CA LYS A 4 14.12 -14.13 3.11
C LYS A 4 14.65 -12.81 3.66
N PRO A 5 13.83 -11.76 3.78
CA PRO A 5 14.28 -10.51 4.41
C PRO A 5 14.79 -10.73 5.85
N PRO A 6 15.80 -9.96 6.31
CA PRO A 6 16.51 -8.92 5.57
C PRO A 6 17.59 -9.50 4.63
N ASP A 7 17.57 -9.05 3.38
CA ASP A 7 18.56 -9.41 2.37
C ASP A 7 18.96 -8.16 1.54
N GLU A 8 19.90 -8.29 0.61
CA GLU A 8 20.38 -7.18 -0.21
C GLU A 8 19.23 -6.50 -1.01
N PRO A 9 18.33 -7.23 -1.68
CA PRO A 9 17.20 -6.61 -2.37
C PRO A 9 16.27 -5.82 -1.46
N ALA A 10 16.03 -6.27 -0.23
CA ALA A 10 15.22 -5.54 0.75
C ALA A 10 15.89 -4.22 1.16
N MET A 11 17.20 -4.22 1.38
CA MET A 11 17.97 -3.01 1.70
C MET A 11 18.01 -2.03 0.52
N LEU A 12 18.05 -2.53 -0.72
CA LEU A 12 17.92 -1.68 -1.91
C LEU A 12 16.56 -0.98 -1.94
N GLY A 13 15.48 -1.64 -1.55
CA GLY A 13 14.16 -1.05 -1.43
C GLY A 13 14.13 0.14 -0.46
N VAL A 14 14.83 0.05 0.67
CA VAL A 14 14.97 1.17 1.62
C VAL A 14 15.67 2.36 0.95
N ALA A 15 16.79 2.14 0.25
CA ALA A 15 17.50 3.20 -0.46
C ALA A 15 16.64 3.84 -1.58
N LEU A 16 15.85 3.03 -2.29
CA LEU A 16 14.94 3.52 -3.33
C LEU A 16 13.84 4.42 -2.78
N ASN A 17 13.32 4.15 -1.58
CA ASN A 17 12.37 5.03 -0.92
C ASN A 17 12.94 6.44 -0.74
N GLU A 18 14.15 6.56 -0.22
CA GLU A 18 14.76 7.85 0.06
C GLU A 18 15.06 8.67 -1.20
N VAL A 19 15.47 8.01 -2.28
CA VAL A 19 15.91 8.70 -3.51
C VAL A 19 14.75 9.01 -4.46
N PHE A 20 13.86 8.06 -4.66
CA PHE A 20 12.86 8.14 -5.74
C PHE A 20 11.47 8.57 -5.28
N VAL A 21 11.11 8.37 -4.02
CA VAL A 21 9.81 8.80 -3.51
C VAL A 21 9.60 10.30 -3.62
N PRO A 22 10.58 11.16 -3.30
CA PRO A 22 10.42 12.62 -3.50
C PRO A 22 10.17 13.01 -4.96
N LEU A 23 10.75 12.28 -5.93
CA LEU A 23 10.51 12.51 -7.35
C LEU A 23 9.11 12.05 -7.76
N LEU A 24 8.68 10.90 -7.25
CA LEU A 24 7.34 10.38 -7.47
C LEU A 24 6.27 11.35 -6.93
N GLN A 25 6.47 11.87 -5.72
CA GLN A 25 5.57 12.84 -5.10
C GLN A 25 5.49 14.19 -5.84
N LYS A 26 6.56 14.60 -6.52
CA LYS A 26 6.50 15.78 -7.40
C LYS A 26 5.61 15.56 -8.62
N GLN A 27 5.57 14.34 -9.14
CA GLN A 27 4.73 13.96 -10.27
C GLN A 27 3.29 13.65 -9.86
N PHE A 28 3.12 13.04 -8.69
CA PHE A 28 1.84 12.62 -8.12
C PHE A 28 1.68 13.26 -6.75
N THR A 29 1.23 14.51 -6.72
CA THR A 29 1.12 15.32 -5.50
C THR A 29 0.11 14.79 -4.49
N GLU A 30 -0.78 13.91 -4.93
CA GLU A 30 -1.73 13.17 -4.11
C GLU A 30 -1.09 12.08 -3.24
N ILE A 31 0.13 11.62 -3.57
CA ILE A 31 0.84 10.62 -2.77
C ILE A 31 1.40 11.28 -1.51
N VAL A 32 0.82 10.90 -0.37
CA VAL A 32 1.22 11.38 0.95
C VAL A 32 2.46 10.62 1.43
N ASP A 33 2.44 9.29 1.28
CA ASP A 33 3.54 8.43 1.67
C ASP A 33 3.63 7.21 0.74
N PHE A 34 4.84 6.68 0.61
CA PHE A 34 5.14 5.55 -0.26
C PHE A 34 6.13 4.63 0.45
N TYR A 35 5.82 3.36 0.54
CA TYR A 35 6.63 2.42 1.29
C TYR A 35 6.85 1.13 0.51
N LEU A 36 8.11 0.72 0.42
CA LEU A 36 8.53 -0.58 -0.08
C LEU A 36 8.92 -1.43 1.14
N PRO A 37 8.02 -2.27 1.65
CA PRO A 37 8.30 -3.05 2.84
C PRO A 37 9.39 -4.09 2.57
N PRO A 38 10.30 -4.34 3.52
CA PRO A 38 11.33 -5.39 3.37
C PRO A 38 10.74 -6.75 3.01
N GLU A 39 9.58 -7.08 3.57
CA GLU A 39 8.85 -8.31 3.31
C GLU A 39 8.41 -8.45 1.84
N GLY A 40 8.29 -7.34 1.13
CA GLY A 40 7.98 -7.27 -0.29
C GLY A 40 9.17 -7.54 -1.22
N CYS A 41 10.31 -7.93 -0.68
CA CYS A 41 11.52 -8.23 -1.45
C CYS A 41 11.89 -7.08 -2.41
N SER A 42 12.35 -5.96 -1.86
CA SER A 42 12.68 -4.74 -2.59
C SER A 42 11.42 -4.02 -3.13
N TYR A 43 11.38 -3.73 -4.42
CA TYR A 43 10.33 -2.98 -5.12
C TYR A 43 9.12 -3.82 -5.60
N ARG A 44 9.07 -5.12 -5.26
CA ARG A 44 8.00 -6.00 -5.77
C ARG A 44 6.64 -5.73 -5.15
N LEU A 45 6.61 -5.21 -3.94
CA LEU A 45 5.42 -4.73 -3.26
C LEU A 45 5.60 -3.25 -2.89
N ALA A 46 4.66 -2.41 -3.29
CA ALA A 46 4.55 -1.03 -2.83
C ALA A 46 3.23 -0.82 -2.07
N ILE A 47 3.30 -0.14 -0.95
CA ILE A 47 2.13 0.34 -0.21
C ILE A 47 2.13 1.86 -0.32
N VAL A 48 1.02 2.43 -0.76
CA VAL A 48 0.94 3.84 -1.14
C VAL A 48 -0.23 4.50 -0.42
N SER A 49 0.06 5.51 0.37
CA SER A 49 -0.96 6.35 1.00
C SER A 49 -1.23 7.56 0.11
N ILE A 50 -2.49 7.80 -0.19
CA ILE A 50 -2.91 8.92 -1.03
C ILE A 50 -3.97 9.78 -0.37
N LYS A 51 -3.98 11.05 -0.72
CA LYS A 51 -5.11 11.93 -0.47
C LYS A 51 -6.07 11.83 -1.66
N LYS A 52 -7.04 10.90 -1.55
CA LYS A 52 -8.01 10.64 -2.60
C LYS A 52 -8.83 11.89 -2.90
N GLN A 53 -9.05 12.18 -4.19
CA GLN A 53 -9.73 13.40 -4.64
C GLN A 53 -10.97 13.11 -5.51
N TYR A 54 -11.09 11.91 -6.06
CA TYR A 54 -12.20 11.51 -6.93
C TYR A 54 -12.31 9.98 -7.02
N PRO A 55 -13.46 9.45 -7.44
CA PRO A 55 -13.65 8.01 -7.70
C PRO A 55 -12.65 7.48 -8.73
N GLY A 56 -12.07 6.30 -8.47
CA GLY A 56 -11.08 5.70 -9.36
C GLY A 56 -9.65 6.27 -9.26
N HIS A 57 -9.40 7.21 -8.36
CA HIS A 57 -8.09 7.84 -8.20
C HIS A 57 -6.97 6.83 -7.89
N ALA A 58 -7.25 5.81 -7.08
CA ALA A 58 -6.30 4.76 -6.77
C ALA A 58 -5.78 4.04 -8.02
N LYS A 59 -6.65 3.76 -8.98
CA LYS A 59 -6.25 3.11 -10.25
C LYS A 59 -5.31 4.00 -11.07
N ARG A 60 -5.58 5.30 -11.13
CA ARG A 60 -4.66 6.25 -11.79
C ARG A 60 -3.28 6.23 -11.14
N VAL A 61 -3.22 6.21 -9.81
CA VAL A 61 -1.95 6.14 -9.08
C VAL A 61 -1.22 4.84 -9.37
N MET A 62 -1.89 3.69 -9.38
CA MET A 62 -1.30 2.40 -9.75
C MET A 62 -0.65 2.44 -11.12
N PHE A 63 -1.37 2.89 -12.15
CA PHE A 63 -0.83 3.01 -13.50
C PHE A 63 0.29 4.03 -13.58
N GLY A 64 0.19 5.14 -12.84
CA GLY A 64 1.23 6.13 -12.73
C GLY A 64 2.54 5.56 -12.18
N ILE A 65 2.48 4.81 -11.09
CA ILE A 65 3.64 4.17 -10.48
C ILE A 65 4.27 3.16 -11.44
N TRP A 66 3.50 2.28 -12.05
CA TRP A 66 4.00 1.27 -12.98
C TRP A 66 4.66 1.84 -14.24
N SER A 67 4.37 3.10 -14.59
CA SER A 67 4.94 3.80 -15.74
C SER A 67 5.99 4.85 -15.41
N PHE A 68 6.24 5.13 -14.13
CA PHE A 68 7.05 6.28 -13.73
C PHE A 68 8.54 6.10 -13.96
N LEU A 69 9.12 5.03 -13.44
CA LEU A 69 10.54 4.70 -13.56
C LEU A 69 10.71 3.20 -13.79
N ARG A 70 11.87 2.83 -14.36
CA ARG A 70 12.18 1.41 -14.62
C ARG A 70 12.06 0.54 -13.36
N GLN A 71 12.48 1.03 -12.20
CA GLN A 71 12.39 0.31 -10.93
C GLN A 71 10.94 0.02 -10.55
N PHE A 72 10.06 1.02 -10.67
CA PHE A 72 8.64 0.86 -10.35
C PHE A 72 7.86 0.11 -11.45
N MET A 73 8.36 0.09 -12.69
CA MET A 73 7.84 -0.79 -13.72
C MET A 73 7.91 -2.27 -13.29
N TYR A 74 8.88 -2.64 -12.46
CA TYR A 74 9.01 -3.99 -11.93
C TYR A 74 8.21 -4.26 -10.66
N THR A 75 7.54 -3.27 -10.09
CA THR A 75 6.63 -3.46 -8.95
C THR A 75 5.49 -4.38 -9.38
N LYS A 76 5.35 -5.48 -8.64
CA LYS A 76 4.37 -6.52 -8.94
C LYS A 76 3.02 -6.26 -8.28
N PHE A 77 3.07 -5.88 -7.01
CA PHE A 77 1.91 -5.61 -6.19
C PHE A 77 1.89 -4.16 -5.73
N ILE A 78 0.74 -3.51 -5.85
CA ILE A 78 0.52 -2.16 -5.29
C ILE A 78 -0.73 -2.20 -4.43
N ILE A 79 -0.61 -1.76 -3.18
CA ILE A 79 -1.74 -1.52 -2.29
C ILE A 79 -1.87 -0.01 -2.14
N VAL A 80 -3.01 0.54 -2.51
CA VAL A 80 -3.31 1.97 -2.33
C VAL A 80 -4.31 2.13 -1.19
N VAL A 81 -3.97 2.97 -0.23
CA VAL A 81 -4.79 3.31 0.95
C VAL A 81 -4.98 4.83 1.04
N ASP A 82 -5.93 5.28 1.85
CA ASP A 82 -6.04 6.70 2.19
C ASP A 82 -5.00 7.13 3.24
N ASP A 83 -4.91 8.44 3.46
CA ASP A 83 -3.99 9.08 4.40
C ASP A 83 -4.34 8.86 5.89
N ASP A 84 -5.44 8.17 6.18
CA ASP A 84 -5.82 7.73 7.52
C ASP A 84 -5.20 6.38 7.95
N VAL A 85 -4.40 5.75 7.06
CA VAL A 85 -3.75 4.45 7.29
C VAL A 85 -2.25 4.62 7.39
N ASN A 86 -1.64 4.18 8.48
CA ASN A 86 -0.19 4.09 8.60
C ASN A 86 0.34 2.91 7.76
N ILE A 87 0.93 3.22 6.60
CA ILE A 87 1.40 2.21 5.66
C ILE A 87 2.62 1.40 6.14
N ARG A 88 3.23 1.81 7.26
CA ARG A 88 4.32 1.05 7.92
C ARG A 88 3.83 0.13 9.03
N ASP A 89 2.56 0.22 9.40
CA ASP A 89 1.92 -0.73 10.32
C ASP A 89 1.09 -1.75 9.54
N TRP A 90 1.60 -2.97 9.46
CA TRP A 90 0.91 -4.07 8.80
C TRP A 90 -0.49 -4.36 9.38
N LYS A 91 -0.74 -4.08 10.65
CA LYS A 91 -2.06 -4.27 11.24
C LYS A 91 -3.07 -3.32 10.62
N GLU A 92 -2.69 -2.04 10.43
CA GLU A 92 -3.53 -1.05 9.77
C GLU A 92 -3.71 -1.36 8.27
N VAL A 93 -2.64 -1.76 7.58
CA VAL A 93 -2.72 -2.14 6.16
C VAL A 93 -3.65 -3.34 5.95
N ILE A 94 -3.52 -4.39 6.76
CA ILE A 94 -4.40 -5.56 6.68
C ILE A 94 -5.83 -5.19 7.04
N TRP A 95 -6.04 -4.36 8.06
CA TRP A 95 -7.36 -3.84 8.39
C TRP A 95 -7.99 -3.10 7.20
N ALA A 96 -7.26 -2.20 6.54
CA ALA A 96 -7.76 -1.49 5.36
C ALA A 96 -8.09 -2.45 4.20
N LEU A 97 -7.23 -3.44 3.95
CA LEU A 97 -7.48 -4.46 2.93
C LEU A 97 -8.75 -5.27 3.21
N THR A 98 -8.95 -5.68 4.45
CA THR A 98 -10.07 -6.57 4.81
C THR A 98 -11.40 -5.84 4.96
N THR A 99 -11.38 -4.54 5.22
CA THR A 99 -12.60 -3.74 5.45
C THR A 99 -13.01 -2.90 4.26
N ARG A 100 -12.10 -2.57 3.33
CA ARG A 100 -12.35 -1.62 2.25
C ARG A 100 -12.30 -2.25 0.85
N VAL A 101 -11.67 -3.42 0.69
CA VAL A 101 -11.50 -4.05 -0.63
C VAL A 101 -12.60 -5.05 -0.91
N ASP A 102 -13.29 -4.87 -2.01
CA ASP A 102 -14.05 -5.92 -2.70
C ASP A 102 -13.19 -6.50 -3.82
N GLY A 103 -13.04 -7.84 -3.83
CA GLY A 103 -12.10 -8.51 -4.73
C GLY A 103 -12.35 -8.28 -6.22
N SER A 104 -13.59 -8.04 -6.61
CA SER A 104 -13.95 -7.79 -8.01
C SER A 104 -13.83 -6.31 -8.37
N ARG A 105 -14.38 -5.43 -7.54
CA ARG A 105 -14.42 -3.99 -7.78
C ARG A 105 -13.04 -3.35 -7.70
N ASP A 106 -12.25 -3.74 -6.70
CA ASP A 106 -11.07 -3.00 -6.25
C ASP A 106 -9.74 -3.62 -6.70
N THR A 107 -9.80 -4.77 -7.36
CA THR A 107 -8.61 -5.39 -7.94
C THR A 107 -8.37 -4.89 -9.36
N THR A 108 -7.14 -4.50 -9.64
CA THR A 108 -6.67 -4.19 -10.99
C THR A 108 -5.62 -5.21 -11.37
N LEU A 109 -5.90 -6.02 -12.38
CA LEU A 109 -4.95 -6.96 -12.97
C LEU A 109 -4.47 -6.42 -14.31
N VAL A 110 -3.15 -6.41 -14.49
CA VAL A 110 -2.51 -6.06 -15.77
C VAL A 110 -1.67 -7.26 -16.19
N ASP A 111 -2.11 -7.91 -17.23
CA ASP A 111 -1.47 -9.12 -17.75
C ASP A 111 -0.48 -8.79 -18.87
N ASN A 112 0.39 -9.75 -19.18
CA ASN A 112 1.34 -9.66 -20.31
C ASN A 112 2.18 -8.37 -20.30
N THR A 113 2.81 -8.05 -19.15
CA THR A 113 3.53 -6.81 -18.91
C THR A 113 4.95 -7.08 -18.42
N PRO A 114 5.91 -6.16 -18.63
CA PRO A 114 7.26 -6.32 -18.12
C PRO A 114 7.28 -6.52 -16.60
N ILE A 115 8.05 -7.51 -16.19
CA ILE A 115 8.29 -7.84 -14.77
C ILE A 115 9.79 -8.04 -14.56
N ASP A 116 10.21 -8.05 -13.29
CA ASP A 116 11.60 -8.32 -12.93
C ASP A 116 12.05 -9.68 -13.47
N TYR A 117 13.20 -9.71 -14.13
CA TYR A 117 13.83 -10.93 -14.62
C TYR A 117 14.07 -11.98 -13.50
N LEU A 118 14.30 -11.50 -12.27
CA LEU A 118 14.50 -12.35 -11.09
C LEU A 118 13.18 -12.79 -10.43
N ASP A 119 12.04 -12.44 -10.98
CA ASP A 119 10.74 -12.95 -10.50
C ASP A 119 10.45 -14.34 -11.08
N PHE A 120 10.89 -15.37 -10.36
CA PHE A 120 10.67 -16.77 -10.78
C PHE A 120 9.22 -17.25 -10.65
N ALA A 121 8.32 -16.44 -10.10
CA ALA A 121 6.88 -16.72 -10.12
C ALA A 121 6.21 -16.28 -11.43
N SER A 122 6.91 -15.51 -12.28
CA SER A 122 6.39 -15.16 -13.59
C SER A 122 6.44 -16.38 -14.55
N PRO A 123 5.46 -16.49 -15.47
CA PRO A 123 5.40 -17.63 -16.40
C PRO A 123 6.55 -17.65 -17.40
N VAL A 124 7.10 -16.48 -17.71
CA VAL A 124 8.23 -16.28 -18.62
C VAL A 124 9.16 -15.25 -18.02
N ALA A 125 10.48 -15.44 -18.19
CA ALA A 125 11.46 -14.49 -17.70
C ALA A 125 11.25 -13.09 -18.31
N GLY A 126 11.09 -12.09 -17.44
CA GLY A 126 10.85 -10.71 -17.81
C GLY A 126 9.43 -10.37 -18.28
N LEU A 127 8.51 -11.33 -18.31
CA LEU A 127 7.12 -11.11 -18.70
C LEU A 127 6.16 -11.80 -17.72
N GLY A 128 5.22 -11.06 -17.17
CA GLY A 128 4.28 -11.56 -16.19
C GLY A 128 3.07 -10.66 -16.03
N SER A 129 2.51 -10.64 -14.84
CA SER A 129 1.33 -9.83 -14.51
C SER A 129 1.56 -8.98 -13.26
N LYS A 130 0.72 -7.97 -13.10
CA LYS A 130 0.71 -7.05 -11.96
C LYS A 130 -0.66 -7.03 -11.32
N MET A 131 -0.70 -6.79 -10.02
CA MET A 131 -1.94 -6.65 -9.27
C MET A 131 -1.91 -5.39 -8.42
N GLY A 132 -2.94 -4.57 -8.56
CA GLY A 132 -3.19 -3.42 -7.68
C GLY A 132 -4.46 -3.65 -6.88
N LEU A 133 -4.43 -3.25 -5.60
CA LEU A 133 -5.56 -3.32 -4.68
C LEU A 133 -5.91 -1.91 -4.21
N ASP A 134 -7.15 -1.50 -4.47
CA ASP A 134 -7.69 -0.21 -4.01
C ASP A 134 -8.34 -0.37 -2.64
N ALA A 135 -7.56 -0.15 -1.59
CA ALA A 135 -8.01 -0.15 -0.20
C ALA A 135 -8.33 1.25 0.34
N THR A 136 -8.69 2.18 -0.55
CA THR A 136 -9.18 3.50 -0.15
C THR A 136 -10.66 3.45 0.26
N ASN A 137 -11.13 4.47 1.00
CA ASN A 137 -12.53 4.67 1.26
C ASN A 137 -13.31 4.83 -0.05
N LYS A 138 -14.52 4.29 -0.12
CA LYS A 138 -15.33 4.35 -1.35
C LYS A 138 -16.26 5.55 -1.31
N TRP A 139 -16.30 6.26 -2.41
CA TRP A 139 -17.14 7.43 -2.61
C TRP A 139 -18.41 7.06 -3.37
N SER A 140 -19.35 8.01 -3.42
CA SER A 140 -20.51 7.87 -4.28
C SER A 140 -20.09 7.61 -5.72
N GLY A 141 -20.67 6.60 -6.34
CA GLY A 141 -20.30 6.11 -7.67
C GLY A 141 -19.34 4.92 -7.69
N GLU A 142 -18.65 4.65 -6.58
CA GLU A 142 -17.82 3.43 -6.43
C GLU A 142 -18.58 2.31 -5.71
N THR A 143 -19.57 2.67 -4.90
CA THR A 143 -20.46 1.74 -4.20
C THR A 143 -21.87 2.33 -4.08
N SER A 144 -22.88 1.48 -4.04
CA SER A 144 -24.26 1.86 -3.74
C SER A 144 -24.57 1.83 -2.23
N ARG A 145 -23.65 1.30 -1.41
CA ARG A 145 -23.84 1.22 0.04
C ARG A 145 -23.36 2.51 0.71
N GLU A 146 -24.00 2.87 1.81
CA GLU A 146 -23.45 3.85 2.72
C GLU A 146 -22.09 3.37 3.24
N TRP A 147 -21.07 4.22 3.11
CA TRP A 147 -19.72 3.86 3.52
C TRP A 147 -19.56 4.04 5.02
N GLY A 148 -19.04 3.01 5.68
CA GLY A 148 -18.83 3.03 7.12
C GLY A 148 -17.76 4.03 7.56
N THR A 149 -17.92 4.57 8.74
CA THR A 149 -16.91 5.41 9.39
C THR A 149 -16.13 4.57 10.40
N PRO A 150 -14.80 4.64 10.45
CA PRO A 150 -14.02 3.95 11.48
C PRO A 150 -14.47 4.35 12.89
N ILE A 151 -14.65 3.34 13.74
CA ILE A 151 -14.97 3.58 15.15
C ILE A 151 -13.67 3.98 15.85
N VAL A 152 -13.62 5.21 16.35
CA VAL A 152 -12.48 5.74 17.08
C VAL A 152 -12.89 5.99 18.53
N MET A 153 -12.04 5.57 19.47
CA MET A 153 -12.26 5.86 20.88
C MET A 153 -12.17 7.36 21.14
N ASP A 154 -13.08 7.88 21.93
CA ASP A 154 -13.01 9.27 22.41
C ASP A 154 -11.68 9.56 23.09
N ALA A 155 -11.04 10.68 22.77
CA ALA A 155 -9.70 11.02 23.23
C ALA A 155 -9.64 11.15 24.78
N ALA A 156 -10.70 11.68 25.41
CA ALA A 156 -10.76 11.78 26.87
C ALA A 156 -10.90 10.41 27.54
N VAL A 157 -11.70 9.52 26.92
CA VAL A 157 -11.83 8.13 27.38
C VAL A 157 -10.51 7.39 27.23
N LYS A 158 -9.82 7.55 26.09
CA LYS A 158 -8.50 6.95 25.86
C LYS A 158 -7.50 7.39 26.94
N THR A 159 -7.37 8.71 27.16
CA THR A 159 -6.46 9.26 28.17
C THR A 159 -6.77 8.73 29.57
N ARG A 160 -8.05 8.64 29.92
CA ARG A 160 -8.48 8.08 31.22
C ARG A 160 -8.09 6.62 31.35
N VAL A 161 -8.33 5.81 30.33
CA VAL A 161 -7.97 4.37 30.35
C VAL A 161 -6.45 4.21 30.44
N ASP A 162 -5.69 4.97 29.63
CA ASP A 162 -4.23 4.92 29.64
C ASP A 162 -3.66 5.26 31.03
N SER A 163 -4.25 6.25 31.75
CA SER A 163 -3.83 6.60 33.12
C SER A 163 -4.14 5.54 34.16
N MET A 164 -5.05 4.62 33.86
CA MET A 164 -5.44 3.54 34.78
C MET A 164 -4.71 2.23 34.51
N TRP A 165 -3.94 2.17 33.41
CA TRP A 165 -3.34 0.93 32.91
C TRP A 165 -2.46 0.22 33.95
N GLU A 166 -1.58 0.99 34.58
CA GLU A 166 -0.72 0.46 35.68
C GLU A 166 -1.53 0.00 36.89
N ALA A 167 -2.56 0.76 37.29
CA ALA A 167 -3.40 0.43 38.41
C ALA A 167 -4.24 -0.85 38.18
N LEU A 168 -4.50 -1.19 36.94
CA LEU A 168 -5.21 -2.42 36.54
C LEU A 168 -4.27 -3.63 36.39
N GLY A 169 -2.96 -3.46 36.58
CA GLY A 169 -1.97 -4.53 36.45
C GLY A 169 -1.80 -5.03 35.03
N LEU A 170 -2.17 -4.20 34.01
CA LEU A 170 -2.02 -4.48 32.62
C LEU A 170 -0.70 -3.87 32.11
N SER A 171 0.17 -4.70 31.58
CA SER A 171 1.37 -4.22 30.89
C SER A 171 1.04 -3.89 29.42
N PRO A 172 1.62 -2.83 28.84
CA PRO A 172 1.42 -2.49 27.42
C PRO A 172 1.98 -3.56 26.48
#